data_d30bcb41765086ba5da9befe9fd52a4f
#
_entry.id   d30bcb41765086ba5da9befe9fd52a4f
#
_cell.length_a   1.000
_cell.length_b   1.000
_cell.length_c   1.000
_cell.angle_alpha   90.00
_cell.angle_beta   90.00
_cell.angle_gamma   90.00
#
_symmetry.space_group_name_H-M   'P 1'
#
loop_
_entity.id
_entity.type
_entity.pdbx_description
1 polymer ?
#
loop_
_entity_poly.entity_id
_entity_poly.type
_entity_poly.pdbx_seq_one_letter_code
_entity_poly.pdbx_strand_id
1 'polypeptide(L)'
;MKAVIPYVKRNEPELLGFDEHFRPTCVREHSYCYDSFDEQYKSLKFTRPKECVTCPLREDSLCQKVYKIKCETDIRKHTYPARGTALWKKLYKERTAVERVNAYLKEYFQLNNVRHRTGRKAKLHFQLVTFIYNACKLAVDRMNVLLQAQQQVA
;
A
#
# COMPACT_ATOMS: atom_id res chain seq x y z
N MET A 1 -5.19 -12.69 -0.41
CA MET A 1 -3.97 -11.90 -0.11
C MET A 1 -4.17 -10.49 -0.62
N LYS A 2 -3.98 -9.47 0.23
CA LYS A 2 -4.15 -8.06 -0.16
C LYS A 2 -2.82 -7.55 -0.70
N ALA A 3 -2.72 -7.27 -1.99
CA ALA A 3 -1.49 -6.77 -2.59
C ALA A 3 -1.48 -5.24 -2.61
N VAL A 4 -0.53 -4.63 -1.90
CA VAL A 4 -0.31 -3.18 -1.89
C VAL A 4 0.99 -2.89 -2.63
N ILE A 5 0.87 -2.69 -3.95
CA ILE A 5 2.02 -2.44 -4.84
C ILE A 5 1.92 -1.02 -5.38
N PRO A 6 2.99 -0.20 -5.33
CA PRO A 6 2.98 1.11 -5.97
C PRO A 6 2.82 0.92 -7.48
N TYR A 7 2.08 1.83 -8.10
CA TYR A 7 2.04 1.90 -9.55
C TYR A 7 3.27 2.68 -10.03
N VAL A 8 4.00 2.07 -10.93
CA VAL A 8 5.08 2.74 -11.65
C VAL A 8 4.61 2.94 -13.08
N LYS A 9 4.44 4.20 -13.49
CA LYS A 9 4.08 4.56 -14.86
C LYS A 9 5.21 4.06 -15.78
N ARG A 10 4.89 3.17 -16.67
CA ARG A 10 5.75 2.78 -17.80
C ARG A 10 5.29 3.61 -19.00
N ASN A 11 5.87 3.48 -20.16
CA ASN A 11 5.50 4.20 -21.40
C ASN A 11 4.05 3.88 -21.85
N GLU A 12 3.11 4.00 -20.93
CA GLU A 12 1.68 3.77 -21.17
C GLU A 12 0.99 5.11 -21.42
N PRO A 13 0.02 5.19 -22.36
CA PRO A 13 -0.78 6.39 -22.55
C PRO A 13 -1.55 6.74 -21.28
N GLU A 14 -1.87 8.01 -21.10
CA GLU A 14 -2.73 8.43 -19.99
C GLU A 14 -4.12 7.85 -20.14
N LEU A 15 -4.65 7.27 -19.05
CA LEU A 15 -6.02 6.80 -19.01
C LEU A 15 -6.95 8.01 -18.89
N LEU A 16 -7.63 8.35 -19.99
CA LEU A 16 -8.67 9.36 -19.95
C LEU A 16 -9.84 8.90 -19.07
N GLY A 17 -10.41 9.81 -18.29
CA GLY A 17 -11.54 9.51 -17.41
C GLY A 17 -11.17 8.88 -16.06
N PHE A 18 -9.90 8.93 -15.67
CA PHE A 18 -9.41 8.47 -14.37
C PHE A 18 -8.46 9.49 -13.74
N ASP A 19 -8.45 9.54 -12.41
CA ASP A 19 -7.51 10.37 -11.65
C ASP A 19 -6.18 9.62 -11.35
N GLU A 20 -5.28 10.27 -10.63
CA GLU A 20 -3.98 9.71 -10.22
C GLU A 20 -4.07 8.42 -9.38
N HIS A 21 -5.21 8.18 -8.74
CA HIS A 21 -5.50 6.99 -7.95
C HIS A 21 -6.31 5.94 -8.72
N PHE A 22 -6.50 6.13 -10.04
CA PHE A 22 -7.32 5.29 -10.91
C PHE A 22 -8.79 5.20 -10.48
N ARG A 23 -9.32 6.28 -9.87
CA ARG A 23 -10.75 6.44 -9.64
C ARG A 23 -11.38 7.05 -10.89
N PRO A 24 -12.58 6.61 -11.29
CA PRO A 24 -13.28 7.23 -12.40
C PRO A 24 -13.48 8.73 -12.14
N THR A 25 -13.42 9.53 -13.20
CA THR A 25 -13.76 10.94 -13.15
C THR A 25 -15.02 11.21 -13.97
N CYS A 26 -15.82 12.19 -13.57
CA CYS A 26 -16.98 12.61 -14.35
C CYS A 26 -16.55 13.57 -15.48
N VAL A 27 -17.50 13.95 -16.34
CA VAL A 27 -17.28 14.88 -17.47
C VAL A 27 -16.71 16.23 -17.02
N ARG A 28 -16.93 16.63 -15.74
CA ARG A 28 -16.39 17.82 -15.12
C ARG A 28 -15.12 17.55 -14.29
N GLU A 29 -14.44 16.45 -14.55
CA GLU A 29 -13.17 16.05 -13.91
C GLU A 29 -13.24 15.82 -12.39
N HIS A 30 -14.42 15.73 -11.79
CA HIS A 30 -14.54 15.36 -10.39
C HIS A 30 -14.38 13.86 -10.20
N SER A 31 -13.52 13.45 -9.29
CA SER A 31 -13.26 12.04 -9.00
C SER A 31 -14.39 11.39 -8.21
N TYR A 32 -14.81 10.22 -8.65
CA TYR A 32 -15.78 9.40 -7.91
C TYR A 32 -15.20 8.92 -6.58
N CYS A 33 -16.06 8.83 -5.57
CA CYS A 33 -15.69 8.36 -4.25
C CYS A 33 -15.72 6.83 -4.20
N TYR A 34 -14.66 6.22 -3.65
CA TYR A 34 -14.68 4.79 -3.36
C TYR A 34 -15.75 4.49 -2.29
N ASP A 35 -16.62 3.54 -2.56
CA ASP A 35 -17.71 3.10 -1.68
C ASP A 35 -17.36 1.76 -1.02
N SER A 36 -17.25 0.70 -1.81
CA SER A 36 -17.08 -0.65 -1.31
C SER A 36 -16.37 -1.58 -2.29
N PHE A 37 -16.00 -2.74 -1.81
CA PHE A 37 -15.45 -3.84 -2.60
C PHE A 37 -16.44 -5.00 -2.61
N ASP A 38 -16.79 -5.45 -3.79
CA ASP A 38 -17.63 -6.62 -4.01
C ASP A 38 -16.73 -7.86 -4.12
N GLU A 39 -16.78 -8.73 -3.09
CA GLU A 39 -15.94 -9.94 -3.05
C GLU A 39 -16.36 -10.99 -4.07
N GLN A 40 -17.64 -11.09 -4.39
CA GLN A 40 -18.16 -12.07 -5.33
C GLN A 40 -17.68 -11.79 -6.76
N TYR A 41 -17.72 -10.52 -7.17
CA TYR A 41 -17.33 -10.10 -8.53
C TYR A 41 -15.92 -9.49 -8.58
N LYS A 42 -15.21 -9.44 -7.44
CA LYS A 42 -13.88 -8.81 -7.30
C LYS A 42 -13.84 -7.43 -7.96
N SER A 43 -14.86 -6.63 -7.69
CA SER A 43 -15.03 -5.31 -8.28
C SER A 43 -15.02 -4.20 -7.23
N LEU A 44 -14.41 -3.08 -7.62
CA LEU A 44 -14.42 -1.84 -6.86
C LEU A 44 -15.66 -1.04 -7.24
N LYS A 45 -16.43 -0.61 -6.25
CA LYS A 45 -17.60 0.22 -6.43
C LYS A 45 -17.27 1.67 -6.08
N PHE A 46 -17.63 2.58 -6.98
CA PHE A 46 -17.45 4.01 -6.82
C PHE A 46 -18.79 4.71 -6.96
N THR A 47 -19.05 5.69 -6.11
CA THR A 47 -20.27 6.49 -6.09
C THR A 47 -19.97 7.93 -6.45
N ARG A 48 -20.99 8.66 -6.87
CA ARG A 48 -20.88 10.09 -7.23
C ARG A 48 -20.20 10.90 -6.14
N PRO A 49 -19.32 11.85 -6.50
CA PRO A 49 -18.77 12.79 -5.54
C PRO A 49 -19.84 13.74 -5.01
N LYS A 50 -19.54 14.38 -3.85
CA LYS A 50 -20.48 15.30 -3.18
C LYS A 50 -20.85 16.51 -4.04
N GLU A 51 -19.94 16.94 -4.88
CA GLU A 51 -20.08 18.05 -5.84
C GLU A 51 -21.19 17.81 -6.87
N CYS A 52 -21.56 16.55 -7.08
CA CYS A 52 -22.66 16.18 -7.99
C CYS A 52 -24.05 16.56 -7.46
N VAL A 53 -24.20 16.95 -6.20
CA VAL A 53 -25.50 17.33 -5.63
C VAL A 53 -26.06 18.56 -6.34
N THR A 54 -25.21 19.55 -6.65
CA THR A 54 -25.57 20.82 -7.30
C THR A 54 -25.21 20.83 -8.80
N CYS A 55 -24.80 19.69 -9.36
CA CYS A 55 -24.36 19.63 -10.74
C CYS A 55 -25.55 19.65 -11.72
N PRO A 56 -25.58 20.56 -12.72
CA PRO A 56 -26.65 20.62 -13.71
C PRO A 56 -26.72 19.38 -14.60
N LEU A 57 -25.61 18.64 -14.77
CA LEU A 57 -25.53 17.40 -15.57
C LEU A 57 -25.89 16.15 -14.75
N ARG A 58 -26.44 16.30 -13.54
CA ARG A 58 -26.72 15.16 -12.65
C ARG A 58 -27.67 14.13 -13.25
N GLU A 59 -28.64 14.59 -14.02
CA GLU A 59 -29.65 13.73 -14.66
C GLU A 59 -29.28 13.35 -16.09
N ASP A 60 -28.13 13.80 -16.58
CA ASP A 60 -27.64 13.44 -17.91
C ASP A 60 -27.28 11.96 -17.98
N SER A 61 -27.54 11.33 -19.11
CA SER A 61 -27.21 9.93 -19.40
C SER A 61 -25.70 9.64 -19.32
N LEU A 62 -24.86 10.64 -19.54
CA LEU A 62 -23.41 10.54 -19.44
C LEU A 62 -22.92 10.52 -17.98
N CYS A 63 -23.77 10.93 -17.01
CA CYS A 63 -23.41 10.97 -15.60
C CYS A 63 -23.92 9.72 -14.87
N GLN A 64 -23.10 8.69 -14.80
CA GLN A 64 -23.45 7.44 -14.13
C GLN A 64 -23.53 7.62 -12.60
N LYS A 65 -24.55 7.02 -11.96
CA LYS A 65 -24.71 7.05 -10.49
C LYS A 65 -23.63 6.23 -9.78
N VAL A 66 -23.24 5.12 -10.37
CA VAL A 66 -22.28 4.16 -9.79
C VAL A 66 -21.40 3.60 -10.89
N TYR A 67 -20.10 3.56 -10.62
CA TYR A 67 -19.14 2.82 -11.43
C TYR A 67 -18.70 1.56 -10.71
N LYS A 68 -18.69 0.43 -11.41
CA LYS A 68 -18.11 -0.83 -10.94
C LYS A 68 -16.96 -1.22 -11.85
N ILE A 69 -15.77 -1.38 -11.30
CA ILE A 69 -14.56 -1.72 -12.03
C ILE A 69 -14.03 -3.04 -11.49
N LYS A 70 -13.91 -4.04 -12.36
CA LYS A 70 -13.31 -5.32 -11.98
C LYS A 70 -11.81 -5.18 -11.79
N CYS A 71 -11.27 -5.73 -10.70
CA CYS A 71 -9.83 -5.73 -10.46
C CYS A 71 -9.04 -6.50 -11.52
N GLU A 72 -9.67 -7.46 -12.20
CA GLU A 72 -9.07 -8.25 -13.27
C GLU A 72 -8.76 -7.43 -14.53
N THR A 73 -9.43 -6.29 -14.73
CA THR A 73 -9.19 -5.42 -15.89
C THR A 73 -7.74 -4.92 -15.94
N ASP A 74 -7.21 -4.48 -14.82
CA ASP A 74 -5.80 -4.17 -14.64
C ASP A 74 -5.44 -4.26 -13.15
N ILE A 75 -4.85 -5.39 -12.75
CA ILE A 75 -4.45 -5.66 -11.37
C ILE A 75 -3.46 -4.63 -10.83
N ARG A 76 -2.70 -3.95 -11.68
CA ARG A 76 -1.74 -2.93 -11.24
C ARG A 76 -2.44 -1.62 -10.87
N LYS A 77 -3.55 -1.29 -11.54
CA LYS A 77 -4.31 -0.04 -11.35
C LYS A 77 -5.44 -0.23 -10.34
N HIS A 78 -6.23 -1.28 -10.51
CA HIS A 78 -7.41 -1.56 -9.69
C HIS A 78 -7.13 -2.65 -8.66
N THR A 79 -6.65 -2.24 -7.49
CA THR A 79 -6.26 -3.15 -6.39
C THR A 79 -7.27 -3.10 -5.25
N TYR A 80 -7.37 -4.17 -4.47
CA TYR A 80 -8.03 -4.14 -3.17
C TYR A 80 -7.00 -4.28 -2.05
N PRO A 81 -6.95 -3.32 -1.12
CA PRO A 81 -7.79 -2.11 -1.01
C PRO A 81 -7.56 -1.09 -2.13
N ALA A 82 -8.60 -0.30 -2.42
CA ALA A 82 -8.55 0.71 -3.47
C ALA A 82 -7.47 1.77 -3.18
N ARG A 83 -6.76 2.19 -4.24
CA ARG A 83 -5.71 3.20 -4.15
C ARG A 83 -6.27 4.53 -3.61
N GLY A 84 -5.45 5.26 -2.87
CA GLY A 84 -5.84 6.54 -2.27
C GLY A 84 -6.68 6.43 -1.00
N THR A 85 -7.21 5.25 -0.66
CA THR A 85 -7.95 5.04 0.59
C THR A 85 -7.04 5.05 1.82
N ALA A 86 -7.59 5.37 2.99
CA ALA A 86 -6.86 5.34 4.26
C ALA A 86 -6.27 3.95 4.56
N LEU A 87 -7.01 2.89 4.25
CA LEU A 87 -6.55 1.51 4.41
C LEU A 87 -5.36 1.21 3.49
N TRP A 88 -5.41 1.64 2.23
CA TRP A 88 -4.29 1.47 1.30
C TRP A 88 -3.05 2.21 1.80
N LYS A 89 -3.19 3.46 2.25
CA LYS A 89 -2.09 4.27 2.80
C LYS A 89 -1.47 3.63 4.05
N LYS A 90 -2.29 3.07 4.93
CA LYS A 90 -1.82 2.35 6.14
C LYS A 90 -0.97 1.13 5.76
N LEU A 91 -1.48 0.28 4.90
CA LEU A 91 -0.76 -0.94 4.45
C LEU A 91 0.51 -0.61 3.66
N TYR A 92 0.49 0.49 2.90
CA TYR A 92 1.69 0.95 2.18
C TYR A 92 2.82 1.40 3.12
N LYS A 93 2.48 2.05 4.24
CA LYS A 93 3.46 2.39 5.28
C LYS A 93 4.13 1.16 5.89
N GLU A 94 3.41 0.07 6.08
CA GLU A 94 3.97 -1.20 6.59
C GLU A 94 5.02 -1.77 5.62
N ARG A 95 4.80 -1.66 4.32
CA ARG A 95 5.80 -2.02 3.31
C ARG A 95 7.10 -1.23 3.46
N THR A 96 6.99 0.09 3.65
CA THR A 96 8.17 0.95 3.85
C THR A 96 8.96 0.54 5.09
N ALA A 97 8.28 0.07 6.15
CA ALA A 97 8.95 -0.45 7.34
C ALA A 97 9.79 -1.70 7.01
N VAL A 98 9.26 -2.64 6.21
CA VAL A 98 10.01 -3.83 5.76
C VAL A 98 11.23 -3.44 4.92
N GLU A 99 11.09 -2.48 4.02
CA GLU A 99 12.19 -1.98 3.18
C GLU A 99 13.31 -1.34 4.04
N ARG A 100 12.94 -0.57 5.08
CA ARG A 100 13.91 -0.02 6.05
C ARG A 100 14.65 -1.11 6.80
N VAL A 101 13.94 -2.13 7.29
CA VAL A 101 14.57 -3.28 7.97
C VAL A 101 15.54 -3.99 7.02
N ASN A 102 15.13 -4.24 5.78
CA ASN A 102 16.01 -4.87 4.80
C ASN A 102 17.25 -4.02 4.50
N ALA A 103 17.10 -2.70 4.36
CA ALA A 103 18.23 -1.81 4.17
C ALA A 103 19.19 -1.87 5.37
N TYR A 104 18.66 -1.80 6.58
CA TYR A 104 19.43 -1.89 7.81
C TYR A 104 20.19 -3.23 7.94
N LEU A 105 19.54 -4.35 7.64
CA LEU A 105 20.18 -5.67 7.64
C LEU A 105 21.32 -5.77 6.60
N LYS A 106 21.16 -5.13 5.45
CA LYS A 106 22.18 -5.10 4.40
C LYS A 106 23.38 -4.26 4.82
N GLU A 107 23.14 -3.10 5.41
CA GLU A 107 24.17 -2.14 5.76
C GLU A 107 24.96 -2.57 6.99
N TYR A 108 24.30 -2.93 8.09
CA TYR A 108 24.93 -3.19 9.38
C TYR A 108 25.20 -4.66 9.67
N PHE A 109 24.43 -5.57 9.06
CA PHE A 109 24.55 -7.02 9.29
C PHE A 109 25.06 -7.78 8.07
N GLN A 110 25.49 -7.08 7.03
CA GLN A 110 26.07 -7.64 5.82
C GLN A 110 25.19 -8.72 5.15
N LEU A 111 23.87 -8.53 5.15
CA LEU A 111 22.92 -9.48 4.56
C LEU A 111 23.20 -9.75 3.09
N ASN A 112 23.79 -8.79 2.36
CA ASN A 112 24.19 -8.94 0.95
C ASN A 112 25.53 -9.67 0.77
N ASN A 113 26.35 -9.79 1.81
CA ASN A 113 27.69 -10.33 1.72
C ASN A 113 27.72 -11.83 2.04
N VAL A 114 26.89 -12.58 1.33
CA VAL A 114 26.79 -14.04 1.48
C VAL A 114 27.93 -14.71 0.74
N ARG A 115 29.01 -15.06 1.44
CA ARG A 115 30.19 -15.74 0.86
C ARG A 115 30.01 -17.26 0.71
N HIS A 116 28.80 -17.78 0.93
CA HIS A 116 28.55 -19.21 0.91
C HIS A 116 28.08 -19.71 -0.45
N ARG A 117 28.72 -20.76 -0.96
CA ARG A 117 28.39 -21.35 -2.26
C ARG A 117 27.16 -22.27 -2.25
N THR A 118 26.66 -22.67 -1.07
CA THR A 118 25.54 -23.61 -0.98
C THR A 118 24.31 -22.92 -0.38
N GLY A 119 23.13 -23.21 -0.92
CA GLY A 119 21.87 -22.65 -0.43
C GLY A 119 21.60 -22.93 1.06
N ARG A 120 22.05 -24.10 1.58
CA ARG A 120 21.90 -24.45 3.00
C ARG A 120 22.70 -23.51 3.90
N LYS A 121 23.94 -23.20 3.56
CA LYS A 121 24.79 -22.28 4.33
C LYS A 121 24.29 -20.84 4.19
N ALA A 122 23.83 -20.43 3.01
CA ALA A 122 23.22 -19.12 2.82
C ALA A 122 21.97 -18.96 3.70
N LYS A 123 21.09 -19.97 3.75
CA LYS A 123 19.91 -19.97 4.64
C LYS A 123 20.29 -19.80 6.12
N LEU A 124 21.32 -20.53 6.57
CA LEU A 124 21.81 -20.40 7.94
C LEU A 124 22.33 -18.97 8.21
N HIS A 125 23.07 -18.38 7.29
CA HIS A 125 23.52 -17.00 7.40
C HIS A 125 22.35 -16.02 7.59
N PHE A 126 21.31 -16.10 6.75
CA PHE A 126 20.10 -15.27 6.88
C PHE A 126 19.39 -15.48 8.23
N GLN A 127 19.29 -16.73 8.70
CA GLN A 127 18.66 -17.03 9.98
C GLN A 127 19.43 -16.42 11.16
N LEU A 128 20.77 -16.50 11.16
CA LEU A 128 21.62 -15.92 12.19
C LEU A 128 21.53 -14.39 12.19
N VAL A 129 21.62 -13.77 11.01
CA VAL A 129 21.49 -12.30 10.89
C VAL A 129 20.14 -11.84 11.42
N THR A 130 19.05 -12.50 11.05
CA THR A 130 17.70 -12.17 11.53
C THR A 130 17.55 -12.38 13.02
N PHE A 131 18.13 -13.44 13.59
CA PHE A 131 18.12 -13.72 15.01
C PHE A 131 18.83 -12.62 15.80
N ILE A 132 20.06 -12.26 15.39
CA ILE A 132 20.85 -11.20 16.07
C ILE A 132 20.09 -9.86 15.99
N TYR A 133 19.55 -9.51 14.83
CA TYR A 133 18.75 -8.28 14.67
C TYR A 133 17.57 -8.25 15.64
N ASN A 134 16.81 -9.33 15.76
CA ASN A 134 15.67 -9.42 16.66
C ASN A 134 16.08 -9.33 18.13
N ALA A 135 17.21 -9.95 18.51
CA ALA A 135 17.75 -9.85 19.86
C ALA A 135 18.16 -8.41 20.21
N CYS A 136 18.88 -7.74 19.31
CA CYS A 136 19.27 -6.33 19.47
C CYS A 136 18.02 -5.42 19.56
N LYS A 137 17.03 -5.63 18.70
CA LYS A 137 15.79 -4.87 18.71
C LYS A 137 15.03 -5.03 20.03
N LEU A 138 14.91 -6.25 20.51
CA LEU A 138 14.26 -6.54 21.79
C LEU A 138 14.98 -5.85 22.97
N ALA A 139 16.33 -5.87 22.97
CA ALA A 139 17.12 -5.20 24.00
C ALA A 139 16.89 -3.68 23.99
N VAL A 140 16.92 -3.05 22.81
CA VAL A 140 16.65 -1.61 22.65
C VAL A 140 15.22 -1.26 23.08
N ASP A 141 14.24 -2.05 22.69
CA ASP A 141 12.84 -1.80 23.06
C ASP A 141 12.64 -1.89 24.59
N ARG A 142 13.27 -2.86 25.25
CA ARG A 142 13.27 -2.97 26.73
C ARG A 142 13.95 -1.78 27.40
N MET A 143 15.11 -1.35 26.90
CA MET A 143 15.78 -0.15 27.43
C MET A 143 14.91 1.10 27.29
N ASN A 144 14.27 1.29 26.15
CA ASN A 144 13.37 2.44 25.94
C ASN A 144 12.20 2.44 26.91
N VAL A 145 11.61 1.29 27.20
CA VAL A 145 10.53 1.17 28.20
C VAL A 145 11.01 1.55 29.59
N LEU A 146 12.21 1.10 30.00
CA LEU A 146 12.78 1.45 31.30
C LEU A 146 13.09 2.95 31.40
N LEU A 147 13.67 3.55 30.37
CA LEU A 147 13.93 4.98 30.32
C LEU A 147 12.66 5.83 30.41
N GLN A 148 11.60 5.42 29.70
CA GLN A 148 10.30 6.09 29.78
C GLN A 148 9.69 6.00 31.18
N ALA A 149 9.79 4.84 31.83
CA ALA A 149 9.31 4.67 33.20
C ALA A 149 10.06 5.56 34.20
N GLN A 150 11.37 5.74 34.04
CA GLN A 150 12.17 6.65 34.88
C GLN A 150 11.77 8.13 34.68
N GLN A 151 11.47 8.55 33.47
CA GLN A 151 11.04 9.92 33.17
C GLN A 151 9.64 10.27 33.73
N GLN A 152 8.80 9.28 34.00
CA GLN A 152 7.48 9.50 34.60
C GLN A 152 7.49 9.60 36.12
N VAL A 153 8.61 9.24 36.76
CA VAL A 153 8.77 9.23 38.23
C VAL A 153 9.56 10.46 38.71
N ALA A 154 10.20 11.19 37.79
CA ALA A 154 10.97 12.41 38.07
C ALA A 154 10.09 13.65 37.80
#